data_d10205abb9f0d835096aeaf8e3299d4c
#
_entry.id   d10205abb9f0d835096aeaf8e3299d4c
#
_cell.length_a   1.000
_cell.length_b   1.000
_cell.length_c   1.000
_cell.angle_alpha   90.00
_cell.angle_beta   90.00
_cell.angle_gamma   90.00
#
_symmetry.space_group_name_H-M   'P 1'
#
loop_
_entity.id
_entity.type
_entity.pdbx_description
1 polymer ?
#
loop_
_entity_poly.entity_id
_entity_poly.type
_entity_poly.pdbx_seq_one_letter_code
_entity_poly.pdbx_strand_id
1 'polypeptide(L)'
;LEDPKLTKKLVKRGITELVTPGVSINDNVLNYKENNFLAAVHFGKASCGVAFLDISTGEFLTAEGPFDYVDKLLNNFGPKEILFERGKRLMFEGNFGSKFFTFELDDWVFTETTAREKLLKHFETKNLKGFGVEHLKNGIIASGAILQYLTMTQHTQIGHITSLARIEEDKYVRLDKF
;
A
#
# COMPACT_ATOMS: atom_id res chain seq x y z
N LEU A 1 16.69 26.31 -3.20
CA LEU A 1 16.37 25.52 -3.07
C LEU A 1 16.45 25.40 -2.72
N GLU A 2 16.76 25.41 -2.38
CA GLU A 2 16.55 24.47 -2.05
C GLU A 2 16.72 24.33 -1.61
N ASP A 3 17.43 24.89 -1.29
CA ASP A 3 17.43 24.08 -0.88
C ASP A 3 17.69 24.10 -0.73
N PRO A 4 18.14 24.54 -0.62
CA PRO A 4 18.20 23.78 -0.40
C PRO A 4 18.37 23.56 -0.10
N LYS A 5 18.75 23.43 0.14
CA LYS A 5 18.52 22.53 0.30
C LYS A 5 18.00 22.28 0.59
N LEU A 6 18.47 22.83 0.47
CA LEU A 6 17.79 22.02 0.44
C LEU A 6 17.32 21.96 0.39
N THR A 7 17.68 22.43 0.27
CA THR A 7 17.00 21.82 0.09
C THR A 7 16.85 21.60 -0.17
N LYS A 8 17.22 21.75 -0.35
CA LYS A 8 16.94 21.17 -0.71
C LYS A 8 16.49 20.86 -0.89
N LYS A 9 16.69 21.04 -1.17
CA LYS A 9 16.11 20.55 -1.52
C LYS A 9 15.56 20.52 -1.81
N LEU A 10 15.80 20.90 -1.98
CA LEU A 10 14.99 20.63 -2.37
C LEU A 10 14.62 20.84 -2.96
N VAL A 11 14.80 21.18 -3.24
CA VAL A 11 14.09 21.05 -3.76
C VAL A 11 14.00 20.92 -4.49
N LYS A 12 13.81 20.87 -5.02
CA LYS A 12 13.43 20.39 -5.68
C LYS A 12 12.99 20.03 -6.29
N ARG A 13 12.81 20.18 -6.79
CA ARG A 13 12.42 19.49 -7.23
C ARG A 13 11.75 19.44 -8.16
N GLY A 14 11.86 20.06 -8.81
CA GLY A 14 10.86 19.99 -9.39
C GLY A 14 10.11 19.15 -9.80
N ILE A 15 9.97 18.98 -9.90
CA ILE A 15 9.25 18.16 -9.95
C ILE A 15 8.45 18.09 -9.52
N THR A 16 8.34 18.92 -9.76
CA THR A 16 7.65 18.63 -9.19
C THR A 16 6.87 17.66 -9.22
N GLU A 17 7.19 16.91 -8.87
CA GLU A 17 6.45 15.79 -8.86
C GLU A 17 5.56 15.79 -7.70
N LEU A 18 4.40 15.16 -7.82
CA LEU A 18 3.53 14.96 -6.70
C LEU A 18 4.12 13.89 -5.82
N VAL A 19 4.39 14.22 -4.57
CA VAL A 19 4.95 13.26 -3.64
C VAL A 19 4.00 13.15 -2.45
N THR A 20 3.41 11.97 -2.26
CA THR A 20 2.60 11.71 -1.08
C THR A 20 3.48 11.06 -0.02
N PRO A 21 3.02 11.08 1.24
CA PRO A 21 3.84 10.49 2.31
C PRO A 21 4.16 9.03 2.08
N GLY A 22 3.24 8.27 1.46
CA GLY A 22 3.46 6.85 1.27
C GLY A 22 4.49 6.49 0.23
N VAL A 23 4.85 7.44 -0.64
CA VAL A 23 5.83 7.13 -1.69
C VAL A 23 7.08 7.97 -1.61
N SER A 24 7.24 8.67 -0.51
CA SER A 24 8.47 9.44 -0.30
C SER A 24 9.63 8.50 0.01
N ILE A 25 10.76 8.71 -0.63
CA ILE A 25 11.92 7.87 -0.40
C ILE A 25 13.12 8.67 0.06
N ASN A 26 12.93 9.93 0.39
CA ASN A 26 14.06 10.79 0.72
C ASN A 26 14.42 10.83 2.18
N ASP A 27 13.61 10.23 3.03
CA ASP A 27 13.83 10.33 4.46
C ASP A 27 14.49 9.11 5.06
N ASN A 28 15.04 8.25 4.23
CA ASN A 28 15.60 7.02 4.73
C ASN A 28 16.73 7.22 5.70
N VAL A 29 17.43 8.32 5.55
CA VAL A 29 18.56 8.60 6.44
C VAL A 29 18.09 8.73 7.88
N LEU A 30 16.95 9.35 8.07
CA LEU A 30 16.45 9.60 9.41
C LEU A 30 15.63 8.45 9.96
N ASN A 31 14.97 7.71 9.09
CA ASN A 31 14.02 6.68 9.51
C ASN A 31 14.37 5.32 8.97
N TYR A 32 15.66 5.01 8.95
CA TYR A 32 16.06 3.76 8.33
C TYR A 32 15.50 2.53 9.04
N LYS A 33 15.06 2.66 10.27
CA LYS A 33 14.46 1.55 11.00
C LYS A 33 12.97 1.42 10.76
N GLU A 34 12.37 2.39 10.10
CA GLU A 34 10.94 2.38 9.84
C GLU A 34 10.71 2.31 8.34
N ASN A 35 9.81 1.44 7.94
CA ASN A 35 9.42 1.39 6.55
C ASN A 35 8.42 2.49 6.26
N ASN A 36 8.46 3.01 5.03
CA ASN A 36 7.50 4.01 4.59
C ASN A 36 6.46 3.31 3.74
N PHE A 37 5.49 2.69 4.40
CA PHE A 37 4.50 1.91 3.68
C PHE A 37 3.38 2.78 3.11
N LEU A 38 3.03 2.48 1.88
CA LEU A 38 1.78 2.89 1.26
C LEU A 38 0.84 1.71 1.42
N ALA A 39 -0.37 1.94 1.90
CA ALA A 39 -1.31 0.85 2.11
C ALA A 39 -2.57 1.06 1.29
N ALA A 40 -3.30 -0.02 1.08
CA ALA A 40 -4.63 0.03 0.47
C ALA A 40 -5.52 -0.93 1.22
N VAL A 41 -6.80 -0.56 1.34
CA VAL A 41 -7.79 -1.37 2.02
C VAL A 41 -8.99 -1.56 1.10
N HIS A 42 -9.45 -2.79 0.98
CA HIS A 42 -10.65 -3.09 0.21
C HIS A 42 -11.68 -3.75 1.12
N PHE A 43 -12.90 -3.22 1.08
CA PHE A 43 -13.99 -3.71 1.93
C PHE A 43 -14.77 -4.76 1.14
N GLY A 44 -14.56 -6.03 1.49
CA GLY A 44 -15.32 -7.12 0.91
C GLY A 44 -16.60 -7.34 1.68
N LYS A 45 -17.35 -8.37 1.26
CA LYS A 45 -18.62 -8.65 1.90
C LYS A 45 -18.45 -9.21 3.31
N ALA A 46 -17.54 -10.15 3.47
CA ALA A 46 -17.36 -10.83 4.74
C ALA A 46 -16.03 -10.54 5.40
N SER A 47 -15.13 -9.91 4.67
CA SER A 47 -13.80 -9.65 5.20
C SER A 47 -13.23 -8.44 4.50
N CYS A 48 -12.06 -8.01 4.95
CA CYS A 48 -11.39 -6.84 4.45
C CYS A 48 -10.00 -7.25 3.95
N GLY A 49 -9.62 -6.73 2.79
CA GLY A 49 -8.28 -6.96 2.27
C GLY A 49 -7.40 -5.76 2.52
N VAL A 50 -6.12 -6.00 2.71
CA VAL A 50 -5.17 -4.93 2.94
C VAL A 50 -3.86 -5.27 2.24
N ALA A 51 -3.17 -4.26 1.75
CA ALA A 51 -1.86 -4.43 1.15
C ALA A 51 -0.96 -3.31 1.62
N PHE A 52 0.33 -3.61 1.71
CA PHE A 52 1.35 -2.66 2.12
C PHE A 52 2.50 -2.72 1.14
N LEU A 53 2.96 -1.57 0.71
CA LEU A 53 4.11 -1.49 -0.20
C LEU A 53 5.08 -0.45 0.30
N ASP A 54 6.33 -0.86 0.44
CA ASP A 54 7.42 0.08 0.68
C ASP A 54 8.13 0.28 -0.65
N ILE A 55 7.88 1.43 -1.28
CA ILE A 55 8.39 1.63 -2.62
C ILE A 55 9.91 1.75 -2.66
N SER A 56 10.52 2.10 -1.54
CA SER A 56 11.98 2.23 -1.53
C SER A 56 12.68 0.88 -1.51
N THR A 57 12.10 -0.11 -0.85
CA THR A 57 12.70 -1.44 -0.76
C THR A 57 12.06 -2.44 -1.69
N GLY A 58 10.86 -2.16 -2.16
CA GLY A 58 10.11 -3.13 -2.97
C GLY A 58 9.35 -4.15 -2.15
N GLU A 59 9.34 -4.04 -0.84
CA GLU A 59 8.59 -4.97 0.00
C GLU A 59 7.10 -4.78 -0.21
N PHE A 60 6.41 -5.83 -0.61
CA PHE A 60 5.01 -5.79 -1.00
C PHE A 60 4.29 -6.93 -0.31
N LEU A 61 3.36 -6.58 0.58
CA LEU A 61 2.71 -7.57 1.44
C LEU A 61 1.20 -7.41 1.35
N THR A 62 0.47 -8.50 1.54
CA THR A 62 -0.98 -8.46 1.52
C THR A 62 -1.56 -9.42 2.53
N ALA A 63 -2.79 -9.14 2.96
CA ALA A 63 -3.51 -10.00 3.88
C ALA A 63 -5.00 -9.76 3.71
N GLU A 64 -5.77 -10.65 4.32
CA GLU A 64 -7.23 -10.57 4.27
C GLU A 64 -7.76 -11.14 5.56
N GLY A 65 -8.76 -10.51 6.14
CA GLY A 65 -9.33 -10.99 7.38
C GLY A 65 -10.40 -10.07 7.91
N PRO A 66 -10.84 -10.30 9.16
CA PRO A 66 -11.84 -9.44 9.78
C PRO A 66 -11.32 -8.01 9.96
N PHE A 67 -12.23 -7.08 10.19
CA PHE A 67 -11.83 -5.69 10.34
C PHE A 67 -10.86 -5.49 11.50
N ASP A 68 -11.06 -6.18 12.61
CA ASP A 68 -10.17 -6.01 13.76
C ASP A 68 -8.75 -6.49 13.45
N TYR A 69 -8.63 -7.54 12.67
CA TYR A 69 -7.31 -8.02 12.24
C TYR A 69 -6.62 -6.98 11.35
N VAL A 70 -7.36 -6.44 10.39
CA VAL A 70 -6.80 -5.43 9.50
C VAL A 70 -6.44 -4.17 10.29
N ASP A 71 -7.26 -3.82 11.28
CA ASP A 71 -6.95 -2.68 12.13
C ASP A 71 -5.62 -2.88 12.85
N LYS A 72 -5.38 -4.08 13.36
CA LYS A 72 -4.10 -4.37 13.99
C LYS A 72 -2.94 -4.21 13.02
N LEU A 73 -3.11 -4.70 11.81
CA LEU A 73 -2.05 -4.57 10.81
C LEU A 73 -1.79 -3.11 10.47
N LEU A 74 -2.83 -2.32 10.31
CA LEU A 74 -2.64 -0.91 10.00
C LEU A 74 -1.90 -0.20 11.13
N ASN A 75 -2.20 -0.53 12.36
CA ASN A 75 -1.50 0.08 13.48
C ASN A 75 -0.07 -0.43 13.62
N ASN A 76 0.16 -1.69 13.32
CA ASN A 76 1.51 -2.24 13.39
C ASN A 76 2.43 -1.70 12.30
N PHE A 77 1.93 -1.65 11.08
CA PHE A 77 2.74 -1.17 9.97
C PHE A 77 2.86 0.34 9.94
N GLY A 78 1.86 1.05 10.47
CA GLY A 78 1.90 2.50 10.49
C GLY A 78 2.09 3.13 9.14
N PRO A 79 1.25 2.79 8.15
CA PRO A 79 1.46 3.33 6.80
C PRO A 79 1.37 4.84 6.78
N LYS A 80 2.12 5.44 5.89
CA LYS A 80 2.13 6.89 5.74
C LYS A 80 0.90 7.38 4.99
N GLU A 81 0.29 6.49 4.20
CA GLU A 81 -0.91 6.83 3.44
C GLU A 81 -1.70 5.56 3.21
N ILE A 82 -3.03 5.66 3.24
CA ILE A 82 -3.90 4.52 3.00
C ILE A 82 -4.88 4.88 1.89
N LEU A 83 -4.97 4.01 0.90
CA LEU A 83 -5.88 4.15 -0.23
C LEU A 83 -7.13 3.33 0.03
N PHE A 84 -8.29 3.87 -0.32
CA PHE A 84 -9.50 3.06 -0.27
C PHE A 84 -10.49 3.57 -1.31
N GLU A 85 -11.58 2.84 -1.45
CA GLU A 85 -12.56 3.10 -2.50
C GLU A 85 -13.40 4.33 -2.18
N ARG A 86 -13.59 5.17 -3.20
CA ARG A 86 -14.42 6.35 -3.05
C ARG A 86 -15.82 5.95 -2.61
N GLY A 87 -16.36 6.70 -1.66
CA GLY A 87 -17.67 6.40 -1.11
C GLY A 87 -17.64 5.52 0.12
N LYS A 88 -16.46 5.08 0.54
CA LYS A 88 -16.35 4.20 1.72
C LYS A 88 -15.77 4.89 2.94
N ARG A 89 -15.75 6.22 2.94
CA ARG A 89 -15.10 6.95 4.04
C ARG A 89 -15.75 6.67 5.39
N LEU A 90 -17.07 6.62 5.43
CA LEU A 90 -17.73 6.36 6.71
C LEU A 90 -17.40 4.96 7.22
N MET A 91 -17.35 3.99 6.31
CA MET A 91 -16.98 2.65 6.70
C MET A 91 -15.52 2.59 7.15
N PHE A 92 -14.63 3.29 6.45
CA PHE A 92 -13.24 3.31 6.83
C PHE A 92 -13.07 3.91 8.22
N GLU A 93 -13.64 5.09 8.45
CA GLU A 93 -13.44 5.76 9.73
C GLU A 93 -14.16 5.04 10.87
N GLY A 94 -15.27 4.37 10.56
CA GLY A 94 -15.98 3.62 11.57
C GLY A 94 -15.20 2.41 12.07
N ASN A 95 -14.34 1.85 11.22
CA ASN A 95 -13.57 0.66 11.58
C ASN A 95 -12.13 0.97 11.98
N PHE A 96 -11.54 2.00 11.39
CA PHE A 96 -10.12 2.25 11.57
C PHE A 96 -9.81 3.63 12.14
N GLY A 97 -10.82 4.47 12.29
CA GLY A 97 -10.62 5.81 12.83
C GLY A 97 -10.22 6.81 11.77
N SER A 98 -9.91 8.02 12.21
CA SER A 98 -9.62 9.13 11.33
C SER A 98 -8.19 9.63 11.48
N LYS A 99 -7.33 8.86 12.12
CA LYS A 99 -5.95 9.31 12.38
C LYS A 99 -5.02 9.10 11.21
N PHE A 100 -5.42 8.28 10.24
CA PHE A 100 -4.55 7.97 9.10
C PHE A 100 -4.72 8.99 7.99
N PHE A 101 -3.63 9.25 7.28
CA PHE A 101 -3.68 10.03 6.06
C PHE A 101 -4.21 9.13 4.94
N THR A 102 -5.28 9.55 4.29
CA THR A 102 -5.99 8.69 3.33
C THR A 102 -6.19 9.36 1.99
N PHE A 103 -6.39 8.55 0.95
CA PHE A 103 -6.71 9.03 -0.38
C PHE A 103 -7.71 8.07 -1.02
N GLU A 104 -8.79 8.61 -1.57
CA GLU A 104 -9.85 7.80 -2.16
C GLU A 104 -9.63 7.62 -3.64
N LEU A 105 -9.70 6.38 -4.11
CA LEU A 105 -9.59 6.06 -5.53
C LEU A 105 -10.95 5.65 -6.07
N ASP A 106 -11.11 5.78 -7.37
CA ASP A 106 -12.37 5.40 -8.01
C ASP A 106 -12.68 3.93 -7.80
N ASP A 107 -13.96 3.61 -7.81
CA ASP A 107 -14.40 2.26 -7.46
C ASP A 107 -13.92 1.20 -8.46
N TRP A 108 -13.70 1.58 -9.74
CA TRP A 108 -13.27 0.58 -10.72
C TRP A 108 -11.87 0.03 -10.42
N VAL A 109 -11.08 0.78 -9.63
CA VAL A 109 -9.75 0.33 -9.22
C VAL A 109 -9.86 -0.89 -8.30
N PHE A 110 -10.92 -0.96 -7.53
CA PHE A 110 -11.11 -1.98 -6.50
C PHE A 110 -11.98 -3.12 -7.01
N THR A 111 -11.66 -3.64 -8.18
CA THR A 111 -12.34 -4.81 -8.73
C THR A 111 -11.30 -5.91 -8.91
N GLU A 112 -11.78 -7.16 -8.82
CA GLU A 112 -10.87 -8.29 -8.94
C GLU A 112 -10.22 -8.34 -10.31
N THR A 113 -11.00 -8.09 -11.36
CA THR A 113 -10.47 -8.15 -12.71
C THR A 113 -9.35 -7.14 -12.91
N THR A 114 -9.60 -5.88 -12.56
CA THR A 114 -8.60 -4.83 -12.73
C THR A 114 -7.35 -5.12 -11.91
N ALA A 115 -7.55 -5.52 -10.66
CA ALA A 115 -6.41 -5.76 -9.78
C ALA A 115 -5.58 -6.93 -10.25
N ARG A 116 -6.24 -8.03 -10.63
CA ARG A 116 -5.52 -9.22 -11.06
C ARG A 116 -4.75 -8.95 -12.34
N GLU A 117 -5.37 -8.26 -13.29
CA GLU A 117 -4.67 -7.94 -14.53
C GLU A 117 -3.44 -7.07 -14.26
N LYS A 118 -3.58 -6.11 -13.36
CA LYS A 118 -2.46 -5.22 -13.05
C LYS A 118 -1.31 -5.99 -12.42
N LEU A 119 -1.61 -6.87 -11.50
CA LEU A 119 -0.58 -7.66 -10.83
C LEU A 119 0.08 -8.64 -11.78
N LEU A 120 -0.71 -9.33 -12.59
CA LEU A 120 -0.15 -10.31 -13.53
C LEU A 120 0.76 -9.64 -14.55
N LYS A 121 0.37 -8.47 -15.01
CA LYS A 121 1.18 -7.74 -15.97
C LYS A 121 2.47 -7.25 -15.32
N HIS A 122 2.37 -6.73 -14.11
CA HIS A 122 3.55 -6.23 -13.42
C HIS A 122 4.57 -7.34 -13.16
N PHE A 123 4.10 -8.48 -12.68
CA PHE A 123 5.00 -9.58 -12.34
C PHE A 123 5.29 -10.48 -13.53
N GLU A 124 4.67 -10.21 -14.70
CA GLU A 124 4.90 -10.98 -15.92
C GLU A 124 4.66 -12.46 -15.69
N THR A 125 3.51 -12.78 -15.09
CA THR A 125 3.15 -14.14 -14.76
C THR A 125 1.71 -14.39 -15.17
N LYS A 126 1.34 -15.66 -15.25
CA LYS A 126 -0.01 -16.05 -15.66
C LYS A 126 -0.97 -16.22 -14.51
N ASN A 127 -0.45 -16.40 -13.30
CA ASN A 127 -1.29 -16.53 -12.13
C ASN A 127 -0.50 -16.10 -10.91
N LEU A 128 -1.18 -16.00 -9.77
CA LEU A 128 -0.56 -15.53 -8.55
C LEU A 128 -0.27 -16.65 -7.56
N LYS A 129 -0.38 -17.90 -8.02
CA LYS A 129 -0.19 -19.03 -7.11
C LYS A 129 1.22 -19.11 -6.56
N GLY A 130 2.20 -18.71 -7.36
CA GLY A 130 3.58 -18.76 -6.92
C GLY A 130 3.90 -17.85 -5.75
N PHE A 131 3.05 -16.84 -5.52
CA PHE A 131 3.25 -15.94 -4.40
C PHE A 131 2.48 -16.37 -3.15
N GLY A 132 1.64 -17.41 -3.26
CA GLY A 132 0.88 -17.87 -2.12
C GLY A 132 -0.29 -17.00 -1.74
N VAL A 133 -0.76 -16.15 -2.65
CA VAL A 133 -1.82 -15.20 -2.36
C VAL A 133 -3.08 -15.42 -3.19
N GLU A 134 -3.10 -16.47 -4.00
CA GLU A 134 -4.18 -16.66 -4.96
C GLU A 134 -5.57 -16.68 -4.31
N HIS A 135 -5.66 -17.18 -3.09
CA HIS A 135 -6.94 -17.29 -2.39
C HIS A 135 -7.34 -16.02 -1.66
N LEU A 136 -6.50 -15.00 -1.63
CA LEU A 136 -6.78 -13.77 -0.90
C LEU A 136 -7.41 -12.75 -1.85
N LYS A 137 -8.66 -12.97 -2.22
CA LYS A 137 -9.28 -12.14 -3.25
C LYS A 137 -9.32 -10.67 -2.88
N ASN A 138 -9.70 -10.37 -1.64
CA ASN A 138 -9.75 -8.95 -1.22
C ASN A 138 -8.35 -8.38 -1.07
N GLY A 139 -7.40 -9.21 -0.63
CA GLY A 139 -6.01 -8.77 -0.58
C GLY A 139 -5.44 -8.49 -1.96
N ILE A 140 -5.80 -9.31 -2.95
CA ILE A 140 -5.37 -9.08 -4.32
C ILE A 140 -5.93 -7.75 -4.84
N ILE A 141 -7.18 -7.47 -4.53
CA ILE A 141 -7.79 -6.22 -4.96
C ILE A 141 -7.05 -5.02 -4.34
N ALA A 142 -6.74 -5.10 -3.06
CA ALA A 142 -6.00 -4.04 -2.41
C ALA A 142 -4.60 -3.89 -3.01
N SER A 143 -3.95 -5.00 -3.30
CA SER A 143 -2.60 -4.98 -3.86
C SER A 143 -2.59 -4.35 -5.25
N GLY A 144 -3.57 -4.73 -6.08
CA GLY A 144 -3.68 -4.15 -7.40
C GLY A 144 -3.97 -2.67 -7.36
N ALA A 145 -4.72 -2.23 -6.36
CA ALA A 145 -5.03 -0.81 -6.22
C ALA A 145 -3.76 0.00 -5.97
N ILE A 146 -2.83 -0.54 -5.21
CA ILE A 146 -1.56 0.15 -4.98
C ILE A 146 -0.80 0.33 -6.29
N LEU A 147 -0.70 -0.72 -7.08
CA LEU A 147 0.01 -0.60 -8.36
C LEU A 147 -0.70 0.36 -9.31
N GLN A 148 -2.02 0.35 -9.31
CA GLN A 148 -2.77 1.28 -10.14
C GLN A 148 -2.52 2.72 -9.70
N TYR A 149 -2.48 2.96 -8.40
CA TYR A 149 -2.21 4.28 -7.89
C TYR A 149 -0.82 4.77 -8.32
N LEU A 150 0.18 3.88 -8.27
CA LEU A 150 1.52 4.25 -8.71
C LEU A 150 1.54 4.61 -10.18
N THR A 151 0.78 3.88 -10.98
CA THR A 151 0.68 4.22 -12.40
C THR A 151 0.03 5.58 -12.59
N MET A 152 -1.03 5.85 -11.85
CA MET A 152 -1.76 7.10 -11.97
C MET A 152 -0.95 8.29 -11.49
N THR A 153 -0.03 8.07 -10.58
CA THR A 153 0.84 9.13 -10.07
C THR A 153 2.20 9.13 -10.76
N GLN A 154 2.30 8.39 -11.87
CA GLN A 154 3.48 8.39 -12.73
C GLN A 154 4.75 7.89 -12.07
N HIS A 155 4.60 6.98 -11.13
CA HIS A 155 5.76 6.27 -10.56
C HIS A 155 6.05 5.08 -11.44
N THR A 156 6.99 5.22 -12.35
CA THR A 156 7.26 4.19 -13.34
C THR A 156 8.49 3.33 -13.02
N GLN A 157 9.30 3.75 -12.08
CA GLN A 157 10.48 2.97 -11.72
C GLN A 157 10.15 2.03 -10.58
N ILE A 158 9.39 1.00 -10.91
CA ILE A 158 8.91 0.04 -9.92
C ILE A 158 9.35 -1.38 -10.24
N GLY A 159 10.40 -1.51 -11.07
CA GLY A 159 10.90 -2.84 -11.43
C GLY A 159 11.49 -3.62 -10.27
N HIS A 160 11.87 -2.94 -9.21
CA HIS A 160 12.38 -3.60 -8.03
C HIS A 160 11.30 -4.26 -7.18
N ILE A 161 10.03 -4.02 -7.49
CA ILE A 161 8.94 -4.72 -6.83
C ILE A 161 8.75 -6.03 -7.58
N THR A 162 9.38 -7.08 -7.07
CA THR A 162 9.49 -8.33 -7.79
C THR A 162 8.62 -9.45 -7.24
N SER A 163 7.99 -9.25 -6.08
CA SER A 163 7.16 -10.29 -5.50
C SER A 163 6.12 -9.67 -4.60
N LEU A 164 5.13 -10.49 -4.28
CA LEU A 164 4.04 -10.11 -3.37
C LEU A 164 3.91 -11.27 -2.39
N ALA A 165 3.95 -10.97 -1.11
CA ALA A 165 3.92 -12.00 -0.09
C ALA A 165 2.71 -11.85 0.82
N ARG A 166 2.24 -12.98 1.35
CA ARG A 166 1.20 -12.97 2.35
C ARG A 166 1.82 -12.62 3.69
N ILE A 167 1.13 -11.78 4.44
CA ILE A 167 1.60 -11.39 5.77
C ILE A 167 1.46 -12.59 6.69
N GLU A 168 2.55 -12.92 7.37
CA GLU A 168 2.57 -14.02 8.35
C GLU A 168 2.26 -13.44 9.71
N GLU A 169 1.16 -13.88 10.27
CA GLU A 169 0.67 -13.32 11.51
C GLU A 169 1.71 -13.40 12.63
N ASP A 170 2.40 -14.50 12.72
CA ASP A 170 3.39 -14.65 13.77
C ASP A 170 4.49 -13.60 13.68
N LYS A 171 4.86 -13.25 12.47
CA LYS A 171 5.99 -12.37 12.28
C LYS A 171 5.63 -10.92 12.53
N TYR A 172 4.42 -10.50 12.19
CA TYR A 172 4.07 -9.07 12.21
C TYR A 172 3.10 -8.71 13.32
N VAL A 173 2.11 -9.54 13.60
CA VAL A 173 1.09 -9.19 14.57
C VAL A 173 1.60 -9.33 15.98
N ARG A 174 2.37 -10.37 16.25
CA ARG A 174 2.83 -10.64 17.61
C ARG A 174 3.82 -9.60 18.10
N LEU A 175 4.51 -8.93 17.21
CA LEU A 175 5.47 -7.91 17.61
C LEU A 175 4.78 -6.71 18.24
N ASP A 176 3.51 -6.56 18.03
CA ASP A 176 2.77 -5.44 18.56
C ASP A 176 2.49 -5.55 20.06
N LYS A 177 2.85 -6.64 20.65
CA LYS A 177 2.52 -6.85 22.05
C LYS A 177 3.52 -6.25 23.03
N PHE A 178 4.53 -5.63 22.54
CA PHE A 178 5.52 -5.03 23.42
C PHE A 178 5.16 -3.64 23.82
#